data_35a288249eb37de11e331fd9ca69b132
#
_entry.id   35a288249eb37de11e331fd9ca69b132
#
_cell.length_a   1.000
_cell.length_b   1.000
_cell.length_c   1.000
_cell.angle_alpha   90.00
_cell.angle_beta   90.00
_cell.angle_gamma   90.00
#
_symmetry.space_group_name_H-M   'P 1'
#
loop_
_entity.id
_entity.type
_entity.pdbx_description
1 polymer ?
#
loop_
_entity_poly.entity_id
_entity_poly.type
_entity_poly.pdbx_seq_one_letter_code
_entity_poly.pdbx_strand_id
1 'polypeptide(L)'
;MNQSPSKNYFTMPNEIFSLGLDASEIAVYAYLRCLENRSTYQCWPSYTTIGNAVGRAKNTVMRYVDALAEKGLVSTEPTSVLMRSGIKKNGNLRYTIRPIREAIEIFHARQLSAVERAAERQ
;
A
#
# COMPACT_ATOMS: atom_id res chain seq x y z
N MET A 1 -6.83 28.13 -18.60
CA MET A 1 -5.92 27.51 -17.76
C MET A 1 -5.25 26.29 -18.35
N ASN A 2 -4.00 26.29 -18.36
CA ASN A 2 -3.26 25.23 -18.92
C ASN A 2 -3.20 24.01 -18.06
N GLN A 3 -3.66 22.92 -18.59
CA GLN A 3 -3.42 21.62 -18.00
C GLN A 3 -2.06 21.13 -18.50
N SER A 4 -1.06 21.33 -17.69
CA SER A 4 0.25 20.77 -18.01
C SER A 4 0.15 19.26 -18.07
N PRO A 5 0.77 18.59 -19.07
CA PRO A 5 0.81 17.13 -19.11
C PRO A 5 1.36 16.53 -17.82
N SER A 6 2.23 17.26 -17.11
CA SER A 6 2.79 16.80 -15.85
C SER A 6 1.76 16.60 -14.74
N LYS A 7 0.53 17.13 -14.90
CA LYS A 7 -0.54 16.94 -13.91
C LYS A 7 -1.25 15.59 -14.06
N ASN A 8 -0.93 14.83 -15.08
CA ASN A 8 -1.49 13.50 -15.30
C ASN A 8 -0.54 12.39 -14.90
N TYR A 9 0.33 12.66 -13.97
CA TYR A 9 1.22 11.63 -13.47
C TYR A 9 1.32 11.73 -11.95
N PHE A 10 1.85 10.67 -11.36
CA PHE A 10 2.15 10.62 -9.93
C PHE A 10 3.60 10.17 -9.74
N THR A 11 4.13 10.37 -8.55
CA THR A 11 5.51 10.01 -8.25
C THR A 11 5.56 8.86 -7.25
N MET A 12 6.66 8.12 -7.27
CA MET A 12 6.95 7.09 -6.30
C MET A 12 8.36 7.26 -5.75
N PRO A 13 8.57 6.86 -4.48
CA PRO A 13 9.93 6.90 -3.95
C PRO A 13 10.86 5.98 -4.74
N ASN A 14 12.06 6.43 -5.01
CA ASN A 14 13.04 5.60 -5.71
C ASN A 14 13.37 4.34 -4.92
N GLU A 15 13.31 4.40 -3.60
CA GLU A 15 13.63 3.30 -2.70
C GLU A 15 12.70 2.10 -2.86
N ILE A 16 11.57 2.27 -3.54
CA ILE A 16 10.61 1.17 -3.72
C ILE A 16 11.26 -0.08 -4.34
N PHE A 17 12.28 0.10 -5.13
CA PHE A 17 12.96 -1.01 -5.78
C PHE A 17 14.03 -1.68 -4.90
N SER A 18 14.28 -1.13 -3.72
CA SER A 18 15.31 -1.63 -2.81
C SER A 18 14.73 -2.26 -1.54
N LEU A 19 13.42 -2.45 -1.49
CA LEU A 19 12.73 -2.91 -0.27
C LEU A 19 12.31 -4.37 -0.32
N GLY A 20 12.75 -5.12 -1.33
CA GLY A 20 12.41 -6.54 -1.44
C GLY A 20 10.97 -6.80 -1.82
N LEU A 21 10.32 -5.88 -2.53
CA LEU A 21 8.96 -6.06 -3.01
C LEU A 21 8.98 -6.82 -4.34
N ASP A 22 7.97 -7.67 -4.56
CA ASP A 22 7.79 -8.27 -5.87
C ASP A 22 7.03 -7.31 -6.79
N ALA A 23 6.94 -7.67 -8.07
CA ALA A 23 6.33 -6.83 -9.08
C ALA A 23 4.85 -6.52 -8.77
N SER A 24 4.12 -7.49 -8.24
CA SER A 24 2.70 -7.29 -7.93
C SER A 24 2.51 -6.38 -6.72
N GLU A 25 3.37 -6.51 -5.72
CA GLU A 25 3.36 -5.59 -4.57
C GLU A 25 3.63 -4.17 -5.02
N ILE A 26 4.60 -3.99 -5.92
CA ILE A 26 4.92 -2.68 -6.46
C ILE A 26 3.73 -2.12 -7.25
N ALA A 27 3.07 -2.96 -8.06
CA ALA A 27 1.91 -2.52 -8.84
C ALA A 27 0.76 -2.07 -7.94
N VAL A 28 0.45 -2.82 -6.89
CA VAL A 28 -0.61 -2.45 -5.94
C VAL A 28 -0.25 -1.15 -5.23
N TYR A 29 0.98 -1.04 -4.75
CA TYR A 29 1.45 0.18 -4.10
C TYR A 29 1.35 1.38 -5.06
N ALA A 30 1.78 1.20 -6.30
CA ALA A 30 1.73 2.26 -7.31
C ALA A 30 0.30 2.74 -7.54
N TYR A 31 -0.66 1.81 -7.60
CA TYR A 31 -2.05 2.19 -7.81
C TYR A 31 -2.60 2.98 -6.62
N LEU A 32 -2.28 2.57 -5.40
CA LEU A 32 -2.68 3.31 -4.19
C LEU A 32 -2.06 4.71 -4.17
N ARG A 33 -0.79 4.83 -4.56
CA ARG A 33 -0.12 6.13 -4.69
C ARG A 33 -0.81 7.01 -5.73
N CYS A 34 -1.23 6.41 -6.83
CA CYS A 34 -1.94 7.12 -7.89
C CYS A 34 -3.26 7.72 -7.39
N LEU A 35 -3.95 7.00 -6.50
CA LEU A 35 -5.26 7.38 -5.99
C LEU A 35 -5.21 8.28 -4.75
N GLU A 36 -4.10 8.36 -4.05
CA GLU A 36 -4.05 9.04 -2.75
C GLU A 36 -4.39 10.51 -2.86
N ASN A 37 -5.09 11.01 -1.85
CA ASN A 37 -5.27 12.44 -1.67
C ASN A 37 -3.93 13.01 -1.22
N ARG A 38 -3.45 14.03 -1.91
CA ARG A 38 -2.10 14.58 -1.67
C ARG A 38 -1.97 15.29 -0.33
N SER A 39 -3.08 15.67 0.28
CA SER A 39 -3.06 16.32 1.59
C SER A 39 -3.13 15.31 2.73
N THR A 40 -3.91 14.25 2.56
CA THR A 40 -4.15 13.27 3.64
C THR A 40 -3.38 11.96 3.42
N TYR A 41 -2.88 11.71 2.20
CA TYR A 41 -2.22 10.48 1.81
C TYR A 41 -3.13 9.26 1.92
N GLN A 42 -4.45 9.47 1.77
CA GLN A 42 -5.45 8.44 1.96
C GLN A 42 -6.26 8.17 0.69
N CYS A 43 -6.73 6.95 0.57
CA CYS A 43 -7.64 6.54 -0.50
C CYS A 43 -8.49 5.35 -0.02
N TRP A 44 -9.57 5.05 -0.76
CA TRP A 44 -10.56 4.05 -0.33
C TRP A 44 -10.96 3.10 -1.47
N PRO A 45 -10.07 2.63 -2.33
CA PRO A 45 -10.50 1.72 -3.40
C PRO A 45 -10.92 0.36 -2.84
N SER A 46 -11.89 -0.29 -3.49
CA SER A 46 -12.24 -1.66 -3.15
C SER A 46 -11.14 -2.62 -3.65
N TYR A 47 -11.09 -3.82 -3.10
CA TYR A 47 -10.18 -4.83 -3.60
C TYR A 47 -10.43 -5.14 -5.08
N THR A 48 -11.69 -5.14 -5.48
CA THR A 48 -12.06 -5.37 -6.89
C THR A 48 -11.53 -4.26 -7.79
N THR A 49 -11.63 -3.02 -7.33
CA THR A 49 -11.10 -1.88 -8.09
C THR A 49 -9.58 -1.99 -8.26
N ILE A 50 -8.88 -2.32 -7.17
CA ILE A 50 -7.43 -2.53 -7.22
C ILE A 50 -7.10 -3.69 -8.18
N GLY A 51 -7.82 -4.80 -8.03
CA GLY A 51 -7.60 -5.98 -8.87
C GLY A 51 -7.78 -5.70 -10.34
N ASN A 52 -8.81 -4.94 -10.70
CA ASN A 52 -9.04 -4.55 -12.09
C ASN A 52 -7.90 -3.68 -12.63
N ALA A 53 -7.36 -2.80 -11.79
CA ALA A 53 -6.28 -1.91 -12.21
C ALA A 53 -4.95 -2.65 -12.41
N VAL A 54 -4.65 -3.63 -11.56
CA VAL A 54 -3.35 -4.32 -11.58
C VAL A 54 -3.40 -5.70 -12.22
N GLY A 55 -4.59 -6.15 -12.67
CA GLY A 55 -4.74 -7.43 -13.34
C GLY A 55 -4.61 -8.62 -12.40
N ARG A 56 -5.16 -8.53 -11.20
CA ARG A 56 -5.11 -9.61 -10.21
C ARG A 56 -6.49 -9.85 -9.62
N ALA A 57 -6.73 -11.10 -9.20
CA ALA A 57 -7.98 -11.46 -8.53
C ALA A 57 -8.06 -10.81 -7.15
N LYS A 58 -9.29 -10.61 -6.68
CA LYS A 58 -9.57 -9.96 -5.39
C LYS A 58 -8.79 -10.60 -4.24
N ASN A 59 -8.81 -11.93 -4.12
CA ASN A 59 -8.13 -12.61 -3.02
C ASN A 59 -6.61 -12.43 -3.07
N THR A 60 -6.06 -12.35 -4.27
CA THR A 60 -4.64 -12.08 -4.47
C THR A 60 -4.30 -10.66 -4.04
N VAL A 61 -5.15 -9.69 -4.39
CA VAL A 61 -4.97 -8.29 -3.96
C VAL A 61 -4.94 -8.21 -2.44
N MET A 62 -5.83 -8.92 -1.76
CA MET A 62 -5.87 -8.92 -0.28
C MET A 62 -4.52 -9.32 0.30
N ARG A 63 -3.89 -10.36 -0.26
CA ARG A 63 -2.57 -10.81 0.20
C ARG A 63 -1.49 -9.75 -0.04
N TYR A 64 -1.53 -9.07 -1.18
CA TYR A 64 -0.55 -8.01 -1.48
C TYR A 64 -0.75 -6.80 -0.58
N VAL A 65 -2.00 -6.44 -0.28
CA VAL A 65 -2.30 -5.35 0.65
C VAL A 65 -1.74 -5.69 2.04
N ASP A 66 -1.98 -6.91 2.51
CA ASP A 66 -1.46 -7.35 3.80
C ASP A 66 0.07 -7.30 3.83
N ALA A 67 0.71 -7.73 2.75
CA ALA A 67 2.16 -7.69 2.65
C ALA A 67 2.70 -6.25 2.68
N LEU A 68 2.06 -5.34 1.97
CA LEU A 68 2.46 -3.93 1.97
C LEU A 68 2.29 -3.31 3.35
N ALA A 69 1.21 -3.66 4.06
CA ALA A 69 0.99 -3.18 5.42
C ALA A 69 2.06 -3.71 6.38
N GLU A 70 2.39 -5.00 6.26
CA GLU A 70 3.41 -5.63 7.08
C GLU A 70 4.79 -5.02 6.84
N LYS A 71 5.06 -4.63 5.59
CA LYS A 71 6.34 -4.00 5.23
C LYS A 71 6.38 -2.51 5.53
N GLY A 72 5.31 -1.93 6.05
CA GLY A 72 5.28 -0.54 6.49
C GLY A 72 5.05 0.49 5.40
N LEU A 73 4.61 0.06 4.21
CA LEU A 73 4.37 0.96 3.09
C LEU A 73 3.00 1.62 3.15
N VAL A 74 2.02 0.92 3.69
CA VAL A 74 0.66 1.44 3.87
C VAL A 74 0.14 1.01 5.22
N SER A 75 -0.84 1.73 5.73
CA SER A 75 -1.67 1.26 6.85
C SER A 75 -3.11 1.19 6.37
N THR A 76 -3.88 0.30 6.94
CA THR A 76 -5.28 0.10 6.56
C THR A 76 -6.16 0.20 7.80
N GLU A 77 -7.34 0.77 7.60
CA GLU A 77 -8.32 0.87 8.67
C GLU A 77 -9.68 0.50 8.11
N PRO A 78 -10.47 -0.32 8.84
CA PRO A 78 -11.82 -0.62 8.42
C PRO A 78 -12.68 0.64 8.48
N THR A 79 -13.65 0.73 7.58
CA THR A 79 -14.64 1.79 7.60
C THR A 79 -16.01 1.19 7.69
N SER A 80 -17.00 1.99 8.10
CA SER A 80 -18.38 1.55 8.15
C SER A 80 -19.28 2.63 7.59
N VAL A 81 -20.42 2.21 7.04
CA VAL A 81 -21.44 3.10 6.51
C VAL A 81 -22.72 2.85 7.28
N LEU A 82 -23.34 3.92 7.77
CA LEU A 82 -24.62 3.83 8.44
C LEU A 82 -25.74 3.87 7.38
N MET A 83 -26.51 2.79 7.32
CA MET A 83 -27.64 2.70 6.39
C MET A 83 -28.84 3.48 6.92
N ARG A 84 -29.78 3.82 6.02
CA ARG A 84 -31.02 4.49 6.42
C ARG A 84 -31.82 3.67 7.44
N SER A 85 -31.67 2.36 7.42
CA SER A 85 -32.32 1.45 8.37
C SER A 85 -31.68 1.49 9.75
N GLY A 86 -30.60 2.24 9.96
CA GLY A 86 -29.86 2.26 11.21
C GLY A 86 -28.84 1.15 11.33
N ILE A 87 -28.73 0.27 10.33
CA ILE A 87 -27.76 -0.83 10.33
C ILE A 87 -26.43 -0.33 9.80
N LYS A 88 -25.34 -0.68 10.49
CA LYS A 88 -24.00 -0.40 10.02
C LYS A 88 -23.57 -1.46 9.02
N LYS A 89 -22.96 -1.04 7.93
CA LYS A 89 -22.40 -1.93 6.92
C LYS A 89 -20.93 -1.63 6.75
N ASN A 90 -20.12 -2.68 6.56
CA ASN A 90 -18.70 -2.50 6.30
C ASN A 90 -18.49 -1.77 4.96
N GLY A 91 -17.67 -0.74 5.00
CA GLY A 91 -17.24 -0.05 3.79
C GLY A 91 -15.88 -0.58 3.32
N ASN A 92 -15.34 0.07 2.30
CA ASN A 92 -13.98 -0.24 1.84
C ASN A 92 -12.97 0.16 2.90
N LEU A 93 -11.79 -0.48 2.88
CA LEU A 93 -10.70 -0.07 3.76
C LEU A 93 -10.25 1.34 3.42
N ARG A 94 -9.87 2.07 4.44
CA ARG A 94 -9.15 3.32 4.28
C ARG A 94 -7.66 2.99 4.26
N TYR A 95 -7.00 3.37 3.18
CA TYR A 95 -5.56 3.16 3.01
C TYR A 95 -4.86 4.47 3.30
N THR A 96 -3.84 4.43 4.12
CA THR A 96 -2.95 5.57 4.33
C THR A 96 -1.57 5.19 3.82
N ILE A 97 -1.04 5.95 2.86
CA ILE A 97 0.32 5.75 2.38
C ILE A 97 1.25 6.29 3.46
N ARG A 98 2.15 5.43 3.93
CA ARG A 98 3.07 5.78 5.01
C ARG A 98 4.34 6.41 4.46
N PRO A 99 5.03 7.25 5.26
CA PRO A 99 6.34 7.75 4.84
C PRO A 99 7.27 6.60 4.50
N ILE A 100 7.98 6.71 3.38
CA ILE A 100 8.86 5.62 2.91
C ILE A 100 9.92 5.24 3.94
N ARG A 101 10.30 6.18 4.80
CA ARG A 101 11.27 5.92 5.87
C ARG A 101 10.85 4.76 6.77
N GLU A 102 9.55 4.63 7.05
CA GLU A 102 9.05 3.55 7.90
C GLU A 102 9.31 2.18 7.28
N ALA A 103 9.08 2.06 5.99
CA ALA A 103 9.35 0.81 5.26
C ALA A 103 10.85 0.52 5.21
N ILE A 104 11.66 1.54 5.01
CA ILE A 104 13.11 1.40 4.98
C ILE A 104 13.63 0.90 6.32
N GLU A 105 13.13 1.47 7.41
CA GLU A 105 13.53 1.06 8.77
C GLU A 105 13.15 -0.39 9.05
N ILE A 106 11.95 -0.80 8.67
CA ILE A 106 11.49 -2.18 8.83
C ILE A 106 12.36 -3.13 8.03
N PHE A 107 12.65 -2.78 6.78
CA PHE A 107 13.47 -3.61 5.89
C PHE A 107 14.87 -3.80 6.48
N HIS A 108 15.51 -2.71 6.91
CA HIS A 108 16.84 -2.77 7.49
C HIS A 108 16.86 -3.57 8.80
N ALA A 109 15.85 -3.42 9.65
CA ALA A 109 15.76 -4.19 10.88
C ALA A 109 15.66 -5.69 10.61
N ARG A 110 14.89 -6.07 9.60
CA ARG A 110 14.76 -7.48 9.19
C ARG A 110 16.06 -8.03 8.61
N GLN A 111 16.77 -7.22 7.83
CA GLN A 111 18.06 -7.60 7.27
C GLN A 111 19.07 -7.84 8.39
N LEU A 112 19.12 -6.94 9.36
CA LEU A 112 20.01 -7.05 10.49
C LEU A 112 19.72 -8.30 11.32
N SER A 113 18.45 -8.56 11.60
CA SER A 113 18.03 -9.77 12.32
C SER A 113 18.44 -11.04 11.58
N ALA A 114 18.33 -11.05 10.25
CA ALA A 114 18.72 -12.20 9.45
C ALA A 114 20.24 -12.44 9.54
N VAL A 115 21.04 -11.38 9.52
CA VAL A 115 22.49 -11.47 9.65
C VAL A 115 22.86 -11.99 11.04
N GLU A 116 22.22 -11.47 12.09
CA GLU A 116 22.49 -11.91 13.47
C GLU A 116 22.15 -13.40 13.63
N ARG A 117 21.01 -13.84 13.12
CA ARG A 117 20.63 -15.25 13.19
C ARG A 117 21.61 -16.15 12.44
N ALA A 118 22.10 -15.71 11.30
CA ALA A 118 23.09 -16.47 10.55
C ALA A 118 24.40 -16.60 11.32
N ALA A 119 24.83 -15.53 11.99
CA ALA A 119 26.03 -15.54 12.82
C ALA A 119 25.91 -16.50 14.00
N GLU A 120 24.73 -16.58 14.62
CA GLU A 120 24.49 -17.48 15.74
C GLU A 120 24.55 -18.95 15.38
N ARG A 121 24.33 -19.30 14.12
CA ARG A 121 24.35 -20.69 13.64
C ARG A 121 25.75 -21.23 13.41
N GLN A 122 26.76 -20.40 13.46
CA GLN A 122 28.14 -20.83 13.21
C GLN A 122 28.85 -21.33 14.48
#